data_e3f6c01bb0874ed5c1cb677cd8018fcb
#
_entry.id   e3f6c01bb0874ed5c1cb677cd8018fcb
#
_cell.length_a   1.000
_cell.length_b   1.000
_cell.length_c   1.000
_cell.angle_alpha   90.00
_cell.angle_beta   90.00
_cell.angle_gamma   90.00
#
_symmetry.space_group_name_H-M   'P 1'
#
loop_
_entity.id
_entity.type
_entity.pdbx_description
1 polymer ?
#
loop_
_entity_poly.entity_id
_entity_poly.type
_entity_poly.pdbx_seq_one_letter_code
_entity_poly.pdbx_strand_id
1 'polypeptide(L)'
;LHINFENYIKAAADKGGKYHIIRPNALRMIQYSLRVATVLTYFTPELHSIDAKTMQGAIDLCTYSLDEWIRYYGKDEEANSDQMLKWLLKQKSSKVLKSSISTHATPAKLRNKNIRDDVLTSLSDCNYVQIEKIGGKDYVVLNPNLS
;
A
#
# COMPACT_ATOMS: atom_id res chain seq x y z
N LEU A 1 -10.89 -15.97 17.98
CA LEU A 1 -11.21 -15.13 16.82
C LEU A 1 -10.28 -13.91 16.76
N HIS A 2 -10.25 -13.06 17.78
CA HIS A 2 -9.47 -11.82 17.75
C HIS A 2 -7.96 -12.05 17.55
N ILE A 3 -7.36 -13.03 18.23
CA ILE A 3 -5.93 -13.39 18.06
C ILE A 3 -5.63 -13.82 16.61
N ASN A 4 -6.52 -14.58 15.99
CA ASN A 4 -6.35 -14.99 14.59
C ASN A 4 -6.44 -13.79 13.63
N PHE A 5 -7.37 -12.87 13.91
CA PHE A 5 -7.49 -11.61 13.16
C PHE A 5 -6.24 -10.74 13.31
N GLU A 6 -5.72 -10.60 14.53
CA GLU A 6 -4.48 -9.87 14.81
C GLU A 6 -3.29 -10.44 14.01
N ASN A 7 -3.10 -11.76 14.03
CA ASN A 7 -2.03 -12.43 13.30
C ASN A 7 -2.20 -12.25 11.79
N TYR A 8 -3.44 -12.37 11.27
CA TYR A 8 -3.74 -12.13 9.86
C TYR A 8 -3.42 -10.68 9.47
N ILE A 9 -3.86 -9.69 10.23
CA ILE A 9 -3.60 -8.27 9.92
C ILE A 9 -2.12 -7.94 9.97
N LYS A 10 -1.38 -8.46 10.96
CA LYS A 10 0.08 -8.26 11.05
C LYS A 10 0.78 -8.80 9.79
N ALA A 11 0.49 -10.03 9.39
CA ALA A 11 1.06 -10.62 8.18
C ALA A 11 0.65 -9.86 6.91
N ALA A 12 -0.61 -9.46 6.79
CA ALA A 12 -1.11 -8.72 5.65
C ALA A 12 -0.60 -7.26 5.57
N ALA A 13 -0.15 -6.70 6.70
CA ALA A 13 0.43 -5.36 6.78
C ALA A 13 1.96 -5.34 6.60
N ASP A 14 2.63 -6.48 6.58
CA ASP A 14 4.07 -6.57 6.34
C ASP A 14 4.41 -6.38 4.86
N LYS A 15 5.70 -6.22 4.56
CA LYS A 15 6.20 -5.97 3.20
C LYS A 15 5.71 -7.05 2.23
N GLY A 16 5.05 -6.61 1.16
CA GLY A 16 4.42 -7.50 0.17
C GLY A 16 3.05 -8.06 0.56
N GLY A 17 2.55 -7.74 1.75
CA GLY A 17 1.20 -8.12 2.18
C GLY A 17 0.11 -7.20 1.61
N LYS A 18 -1.13 -7.68 1.64
CA LYS A 18 -2.32 -7.00 1.08
C LYS A 18 -2.49 -5.56 1.57
N TYR A 19 -2.17 -5.29 2.84
CA TYR A 19 -2.38 -3.99 3.48
C TYR A 19 -1.09 -3.22 3.75
N HIS A 20 0.02 -3.57 3.10
CA HIS A 20 1.32 -2.95 3.39
C HIS A 20 1.32 -1.43 3.13
N ILE A 21 0.62 -0.97 2.10
CA ILE A 21 0.49 0.44 1.71
C ILE A 21 -0.21 1.27 2.80
N ILE A 22 -1.20 0.66 3.46
CA ILE A 22 -1.98 1.28 4.54
C ILE A 22 -1.61 0.71 5.92
N ARG A 23 -0.39 0.22 6.08
CA ARG A 23 0.09 -0.47 7.28
C ARG A 23 -0.33 0.19 8.60
N PRO A 24 -0.14 1.51 8.82
CA PRO A 24 -0.52 2.14 10.08
C PRO A 24 -2.02 2.01 10.37
N ASN A 25 -2.85 2.11 9.33
CA ASN A 25 -4.30 1.98 9.46
C ASN A 25 -4.71 0.53 9.67
N ALA A 26 -4.07 -0.42 8.95
CA ALA A 26 -4.31 -1.84 9.13
C ALA A 26 -4.05 -2.29 10.57
N LEU A 27 -2.92 -1.92 11.14
CA LEU A 27 -2.58 -2.27 12.53
C LEU A 27 -3.56 -1.66 13.56
N ARG A 28 -4.11 -0.47 13.30
CA ARG A 28 -5.14 0.13 14.16
C ARG A 28 -6.46 -0.63 14.13
N MET A 29 -6.79 -1.31 13.03
CA MET A 29 -8.04 -2.10 12.94
C MET A 29 -8.09 -3.26 13.93
N ILE A 30 -6.95 -3.75 14.42
CA ILE A 30 -6.88 -4.73 15.49
C ILE A 30 -7.57 -4.19 16.77
N GLN A 31 -7.29 -2.94 17.13
CA GLN A 31 -7.93 -2.29 18.29
C GLN A 31 -9.38 -1.87 17.97
N TYR A 32 -9.63 -1.41 16.75
CA TYR A 32 -10.98 -0.99 16.35
C TYR A 32 -11.96 -2.15 16.34
N SER A 33 -11.55 -3.37 15.99
CA SER A 33 -12.42 -4.54 16.04
C SER A 33 -12.96 -4.81 17.46
N LEU A 34 -12.13 -4.64 18.48
CA LEU A 34 -12.58 -4.75 19.88
C LEU A 34 -13.55 -3.62 20.25
N ARG A 35 -13.26 -2.39 19.86
CA ARG A 35 -14.15 -1.24 20.13
C ARG A 35 -15.50 -1.39 19.45
N VAL A 36 -15.51 -1.82 18.19
CA VAL A 36 -16.74 -2.09 17.43
C VAL A 36 -17.52 -3.22 18.10
N ALA A 37 -16.87 -4.32 18.48
CA ALA A 37 -17.52 -5.42 19.19
C ALA A 37 -18.13 -4.96 20.51
N THR A 38 -17.42 -4.12 21.26
CA THR A 38 -17.95 -3.54 22.53
C THR A 38 -19.19 -2.69 22.27
N VAL A 39 -19.17 -1.83 21.26
CA VAL A 39 -20.32 -0.99 20.89
C VAL A 39 -21.51 -1.86 20.47
N LEU A 40 -21.28 -2.85 19.59
CA LEU A 40 -22.33 -3.76 19.15
C LEU A 40 -22.95 -4.53 20.33
N THR A 41 -22.14 -5.00 21.29
CA THR A 41 -22.61 -5.66 22.50
C THR A 41 -23.47 -4.72 23.36
N TYR A 42 -23.02 -3.47 23.54
CA TYR A 42 -23.75 -2.48 24.33
C TYR A 42 -25.16 -2.19 23.77
N PHE A 43 -25.31 -2.17 22.46
CA PHE A 43 -26.60 -1.93 21.79
C PHE A 43 -27.45 -3.20 21.58
N THR A 44 -27.00 -4.36 22.08
CA THR A 44 -27.74 -5.63 22.03
C THR A 44 -28.15 -6.01 23.43
N PRO A 45 -29.41 -5.73 23.88
CA PRO A 45 -29.81 -5.83 25.27
C PRO A 45 -29.66 -7.23 25.89
N GLU A 46 -29.67 -8.27 25.06
CA GLU A 46 -29.55 -9.66 25.47
C GLU A 46 -28.10 -10.10 25.71
N LEU A 47 -27.12 -9.26 25.30
CA LEU A 47 -25.70 -9.58 25.43
C LEU A 47 -25.09 -8.87 26.66
N HIS A 48 -24.50 -9.63 27.56
CA HIS A 48 -23.77 -9.11 28.72
C HIS A 48 -22.26 -9.16 28.54
N SER A 49 -21.79 -9.75 27.43
CA SER A 49 -20.38 -9.86 27.06
C SER A 49 -20.25 -10.02 25.53
N ILE A 50 -19.06 -9.74 25.00
CA ILE A 50 -18.78 -9.93 23.58
C ILE A 50 -18.82 -11.43 23.27
N ASP A 51 -19.81 -11.89 22.52
CA ASP A 51 -19.89 -13.25 22.01
C ASP A 51 -19.11 -13.43 20.70
N ALA A 52 -18.99 -14.68 20.26
CA ALA A 52 -18.25 -15.00 19.04
C ALA A 52 -18.86 -14.39 17.78
N LYS A 53 -20.21 -14.31 17.72
CA LYS A 53 -20.93 -13.75 16.56
C LYS A 53 -20.71 -12.25 16.46
N THR A 54 -20.81 -11.53 17.56
CA THR A 54 -20.57 -10.09 17.65
C THR A 54 -19.12 -9.75 17.31
N MET A 55 -18.16 -10.55 17.82
CA MET A 55 -16.75 -10.37 17.49
C MET A 55 -16.48 -10.63 16.01
N GLN A 56 -17.09 -11.65 15.41
CA GLN A 56 -16.94 -11.91 13.97
C GLN A 56 -17.51 -10.76 13.16
N GLY A 57 -18.70 -10.25 13.47
CA GLY A 57 -19.28 -9.10 12.77
C GLY A 57 -18.40 -7.84 12.84
N ALA A 58 -17.77 -7.60 13.99
CA ALA A 58 -16.82 -6.50 14.15
C ALA A 58 -15.55 -6.68 13.29
N ILE A 59 -15.02 -7.90 13.21
CA ILE A 59 -13.89 -8.26 12.35
C ILE A 59 -14.25 -8.06 10.88
N ASP A 60 -15.43 -8.54 10.46
CA ASP A 60 -15.90 -8.42 9.07
C ASP A 60 -16.04 -6.95 8.66
N LEU A 61 -16.59 -6.10 9.52
CA LEU A 61 -16.71 -4.66 9.29
C LEU A 61 -15.35 -3.98 9.18
N CYS A 62 -14.40 -4.32 10.06
CA CYS A 62 -13.04 -3.79 10.01
C CYS A 62 -12.30 -4.24 8.74
N THR A 63 -12.45 -5.51 8.35
CA THR A 63 -11.86 -6.06 7.12
C THR A 63 -12.44 -5.38 5.89
N TYR A 64 -13.76 -5.22 5.82
CA TYR A 64 -14.42 -4.49 4.75
C TYR A 64 -13.88 -3.04 4.63
N SER A 65 -13.73 -2.35 5.76
CA SER A 65 -13.17 -0.99 5.77
C SER A 65 -11.75 -0.94 5.22
N LEU A 66 -10.88 -1.92 5.58
CA LEU A 66 -9.52 -2.02 5.04
C LEU A 66 -9.51 -2.28 3.53
N ASP A 67 -10.41 -3.16 3.06
CA ASP A 67 -10.52 -3.48 1.64
C ASP A 67 -10.99 -2.27 0.81
N GLU A 68 -11.92 -1.48 1.34
CA GLU A 68 -12.33 -0.22 0.72
C GLU A 68 -11.19 0.81 0.70
N TRP A 69 -10.37 0.88 1.75
CA TRP A 69 -9.21 1.75 1.77
C TRP A 69 -8.17 1.35 0.72
N ILE A 70 -7.85 0.05 0.60
CA ILE A 70 -6.98 -0.45 -0.47
C ILE A 70 -7.57 -0.16 -1.85
N ARG A 71 -8.88 -0.36 -2.02
CA ARG A 71 -9.55 -0.04 -3.28
C ARG A 71 -9.42 1.45 -3.65
N TYR A 72 -9.40 2.32 -2.66
CA TYR A 72 -9.30 3.77 -2.86
C TYR A 72 -7.85 4.22 -3.09
N TYR A 73 -6.93 3.80 -2.22
CA TYR A 73 -5.52 4.19 -2.29
C TYR A 73 -4.72 3.40 -3.33
N GLY A 74 -5.03 2.11 -3.52
CA GLY A 74 -4.36 1.25 -4.48
C GLY A 74 -4.54 1.70 -5.93
N LYS A 75 -5.71 2.27 -6.27
CA LYS A 75 -5.96 2.83 -7.62
C LYS A 75 -5.05 4.01 -7.96
N ASP A 76 -4.79 4.88 -6.99
CA ASP A 76 -3.91 6.02 -7.21
C ASP A 76 -2.44 5.60 -7.31
N GLU A 77 -2.04 4.57 -6.61
CA GLU A 77 -0.67 4.05 -6.62
C GLU A 77 -0.39 3.24 -7.90
N GLU A 78 -1.29 2.34 -8.31
CA GLU A 78 -1.23 1.66 -9.61
C GLU A 78 -1.21 2.67 -10.76
N ALA A 79 -2.11 3.67 -10.73
CA ALA A 79 -2.14 4.70 -11.76
C ALA A 79 -0.84 5.52 -11.79
N ASN A 80 -0.20 5.79 -10.66
CA ASN A 80 1.08 6.49 -10.59
C ASN A 80 2.23 5.61 -11.07
N SER A 81 2.25 4.33 -10.71
CA SER A 81 3.26 3.37 -11.15
C SER A 81 3.20 3.13 -12.66
N ASP A 82 2.00 2.94 -13.20
CA ASP A 82 1.77 2.84 -14.66
C ASP A 82 2.22 4.08 -15.41
N GLN A 83 1.90 5.27 -14.89
CA GLN A 83 2.29 6.53 -15.51
C GLN A 83 3.81 6.75 -15.46
N MET A 84 4.45 6.40 -14.33
CA MET A 84 5.90 6.45 -14.20
C MET A 84 6.57 5.46 -15.16
N LEU A 85 6.10 4.23 -15.23
CA LEU A 85 6.64 3.21 -16.13
C LEU A 85 6.49 3.64 -17.59
N LYS A 86 5.31 4.13 -18.00
CA LYS A 86 5.08 4.67 -19.34
C LYS A 86 5.99 5.85 -19.66
N TRP A 87 6.26 6.71 -18.68
CA TRP A 87 7.19 7.83 -18.86
C TRP A 87 8.63 7.33 -19.00
N LEU A 88 9.08 6.38 -18.17
CA LEU A 88 10.41 5.78 -18.23
C LEU A 88 10.64 5.06 -19.57
N LEU A 89 9.68 4.29 -20.06
CA LEU A 89 9.75 3.58 -21.34
C LEU A 89 9.85 4.52 -22.55
N LYS A 90 9.35 5.76 -22.44
CA LYS A 90 9.50 6.80 -23.49
C LYS A 90 10.88 7.45 -23.51
N GLN A 91 11.71 7.22 -22.50
CA GLN A 91 13.08 7.76 -22.50
C GLN A 91 13.94 7.00 -23.52
N LYS A 92 14.85 7.71 -24.19
CA LYS A 92 15.76 7.11 -25.18
C LYS A 92 16.83 6.21 -24.54
N SER A 93 16.96 6.22 -23.22
CA SER A 93 17.97 5.47 -22.48
C SER A 93 17.29 4.55 -21.46
N SER A 94 17.78 3.32 -21.35
CA SER A 94 17.38 2.38 -20.31
C SER A 94 17.80 2.81 -18.91
N LYS A 95 18.69 3.82 -18.77
CA LYS A 95 19.15 4.41 -17.52
C LYS A 95 18.75 5.87 -17.45
N VAL A 96 17.94 6.21 -16.45
CA VAL A 96 17.43 7.58 -16.24
C VAL A 96 17.93 8.09 -14.89
N LEU A 97 18.51 9.29 -14.88
CA LEU A 97 18.95 9.91 -13.64
C LEU A 97 17.75 10.23 -12.74
N LYS A 98 17.77 9.80 -11.47
CA LYS A 98 16.64 9.99 -10.53
C LYS A 98 16.26 11.47 -10.35
N SER A 99 17.23 12.39 -10.39
CA SER A 99 16.96 13.83 -10.34
C SER A 99 16.25 14.36 -11.61
N SER A 100 16.44 13.74 -12.77
CA SER A 100 15.74 14.08 -14.00
C SER A 100 14.23 13.82 -13.91
N ILE A 101 13.82 12.80 -13.15
CA ILE A 101 12.40 12.50 -12.87
C ILE A 101 11.75 13.69 -12.14
N SER A 102 12.45 14.28 -11.18
CA SER A 102 11.96 15.45 -10.41
C SER A 102 11.68 16.68 -11.28
N THR A 103 12.31 16.76 -12.43
CA THR A 103 12.22 17.92 -13.33
C THR A 103 11.31 17.67 -14.53
N HIS A 104 11.39 16.46 -15.09
CA HIS A 104 10.81 16.17 -16.41
C HIS A 104 9.69 15.14 -16.42
N ALA A 105 9.44 14.41 -15.31
CA ALA A 105 8.39 13.40 -15.30
C ALA A 105 7.01 14.00 -15.60
N THR A 106 6.21 13.23 -16.33
CA THR A 106 4.85 13.60 -16.71
C THR A 106 3.93 12.42 -16.33
N PRO A 107 2.85 12.67 -15.59
CA PRO A 107 2.32 13.97 -15.13
C PRO A 107 3.13 14.60 -14.00
N ALA A 108 2.93 15.90 -13.79
CA ALA A 108 3.72 16.70 -12.84
C ALA A 108 3.66 16.18 -11.38
N LYS A 109 2.60 15.45 -10.98
CA LYS A 109 2.49 14.83 -9.65
C LYS A 109 3.63 13.85 -9.35
N LEU A 110 4.19 13.18 -10.37
CA LEU A 110 5.31 12.25 -10.24
C LEU A 110 6.64 12.92 -9.89
N ARG A 111 6.72 14.25 -9.98
CA ARG A 111 7.89 15.05 -9.58
C ARG A 111 7.97 15.24 -8.07
N ASN A 112 6.85 15.08 -7.35
CA ASN A 112 6.83 15.14 -5.89
C ASN A 112 7.70 14.04 -5.31
N LYS A 113 8.59 14.41 -4.36
CA LYS A 113 9.60 13.50 -3.81
C LYS A 113 8.96 12.24 -3.19
N ASN A 114 7.93 12.41 -2.39
CA ASN A 114 7.30 11.28 -1.69
C ASN A 114 6.63 10.33 -2.69
N ILE A 115 5.77 10.86 -3.57
CA ILE A 115 5.08 10.06 -4.61
C ILE A 115 6.09 9.35 -5.51
N ARG A 116 7.13 10.05 -5.95
CA ARG A 116 8.19 9.49 -6.80
C ARG A 116 8.91 8.34 -6.11
N ASP A 117 9.33 8.54 -4.85
CA ASP A 117 10.12 7.56 -4.13
C ASP A 117 9.28 6.33 -3.78
N ASP A 118 7.99 6.49 -3.40
CA ASP A 118 7.05 5.40 -3.18
C ASP A 118 6.80 4.60 -4.48
N VAL A 119 6.55 5.28 -5.59
CA VAL A 119 6.35 4.65 -6.90
C VAL A 119 7.59 3.90 -7.38
N LEU A 120 8.78 4.47 -7.23
CA LEU A 120 10.02 3.80 -7.62
C LEU A 120 10.30 2.57 -6.75
N THR A 121 9.94 2.61 -5.47
CA THR A 121 10.04 1.45 -4.58
C THR A 121 9.07 0.34 -5.04
N SER A 122 7.82 0.68 -5.31
CA SER A 122 6.81 -0.24 -5.82
C SER A 122 7.25 -0.89 -7.15
N LEU A 123 7.75 -0.09 -8.11
CA LEU A 123 8.27 -0.61 -9.38
C LEU A 123 9.51 -1.49 -9.20
N SER A 124 10.36 -1.20 -8.22
CA SER A 124 11.54 -2.01 -7.90
C SER A 124 11.15 -3.34 -7.24
N ASP A 125 10.17 -3.33 -6.33
CA ASP A 125 9.64 -4.54 -5.69
C ASP A 125 8.97 -5.49 -6.71
N CYS A 126 8.40 -4.92 -7.79
CA CYS A 126 7.84 -5.68 -8.92
C CYS A 126 8.90 -6.04 -10.00
N ASN A 127 10.16 -5.74 -9.80
CA ASN A 127 11.25 -5.97 -10.76
C ASN A 127 11.10 -5.25 -12.12
N TYR A 128 10.35 -4.16 -12.19
CA TYR A 128 10.26 -3.32 -13.38
C TYR A 128 11.46 -2.39 -13.53
N VAL A 129 12.02 -1.93 -12.41
CA VAL A 129 13.19 -1.06 -12.37
C VAL A 129 14.16 -1.49 -11.28
N GLN A 130 15.42 -1.07 -11.41
CA GLN A 130 16.45 -1.18 -10.38
C GLN A 130 17.05 0.20 -10.13
N ILE A 131 17.35 0.53 -8.86
CA ILE A 131 18.01 1.78 -8.52
C ILE A 131 19.51 1.48 -8.32
N GLU A 132 20.35 2.07 -9.18
CA GLU A 132 21.80 1.93 -9.16
C GLU A 132 22.46 3.25 -8.77
N LYS A 133 23.52 3.17 -7.96
CA LYS A 133 24.33 4.34 -7.62
C LYS A 133 25.61 4.34 -8.44
N ILE A 134 25.70 5.28 -9.37
CA ILE A 134 26.86 5.42 -10.30
C ILE A 134 27.46 6.82 -10.13
N GLY A 135 28.74 6.88 -9.76
CA GLY A 135 29.43 8.17 -9.61
C GLY A 135 28.80 9.10 -8.55
N GLY A 136 28.19 8.54 -7.48
CA GLY A 136 27.52 9.30 -6.44
C GLY A 136 26.10 9.80 -6.79
N LYS A 137 25.58 9.45 -7.97
CA LYS A 137 24.24 9.80 -8.44
C LYS A 137 23.37 8.56 -8.54
N ASP A 138 22.09 8.68 -8.19
CA ASP A 138 21.12 7.59 -8.28
C ASP A 138 20.52 7.54 -9.70
N TYR A 139 20.58 6.38 -10.31
CA TYR A 139 19.98 6.07 -11.61
C TYR A 139 18.87 5.05 -11.46
N VAL A 140 17.80 5.24 -12.19
CA VAL A 140 16.71 4.28 -12.38
C VAL A 140 17.00 3.52 -13.66
N VAL A 141 17.22 2.22 -13.56
CA VAL A 141 17.53 1.32 -14.68
C VAL A 141 16.31 0.47 -14.97
N LEU A 142 15.80 0.51 -16.18
CA LEU A 142 14.69 -0.33 -16.61
C LEU A 142 15.13 -1.78 -16.78
N ASN A 143 14.26 -2.71 -16.41
CA ASN A 143 14.49 -4.12 -16.67
C ASN A 143 14.48 -4.37 -18.19
N PRO A 144 15.54 -4.95 -18.77
CA PRO A 144 15.64 -5.15 -20.23
C PRO A 144 14.59 -6.12 -20.79
N ASN A 145 13.94 -6.93 -19.95
CA ASN A 145 12.91 -7.88 -20.36
C ASN A 145 11.49 -7.28 -20.42
N LEU A 146 11.36 -5.96 -20.31
CA LEU A 146 10.07 -5.23 -20.42
C LEU A 146 9.76 -4.76 -21.86
N SER A 147 10.54 -5.16 -22.84
CA SER A 147 10.35 -4.84 -24.27
C SER A 147 9.57 -5.91 -25.01
#